data_d8751855a0bd2fe57581060b4f122fbe
#
_entry.id   d8751855a0bd2fe57581060b4f122fbe
#
_cell.length_a   1.000
_cell.length_b   1.000
_cell.length_c   1.000
_cell.angle_alpha   90.00
_cell.angle_beta   90.00
_cell.angle_gamma   90.00
#
_symmetry.space_group_name_H-M   'P 1'
#
loop_
_entity.id
_entity.type
_entity.pdbx_description
1 polymer ?
#
loop_
_entity_poly.entity_id
_entity_poly.type
_entity_poly.pdbx_seq_one_letter_code
_entity_poly.pdbx_strand_id
1 'polypeptide(L)'
;MNTPIRKTKIVCTMGPNLFEKHLVAPLMKAGMNVARFNFSHGTYETHQHYYDEVCRIRDELGLPVATMLDTKGPEIRVRSFKNGRVTLQNGQLFTLTTDEVEGDEERVSITCLLYTSPSPRDYAA
;
A
#
# COMPACT_ATOMS: atom_id res chain seq x y z
N MET A 1 6.07 33.77 -4.78
CA MET A 1 7.39 33.20 -5.11
C MET A 1 7.20 32.26 -6.30
N ASN A 2 7.86 32.54 -7.43
CA ASN A 2 7.82 31.66 -8.59
C ASN A 2 8.66 30.43 -8.31
N THR A 3 8.03 29.36 -7.85
CA THR A 3 8.72 28.07 -7.71
C THR A 3 9.01 27.55 -9.11
N PRO A 4 10.27 27.27 -9.47
CA PRO A 4 10.59 26.82 -10.81
C PRO A 4 9.87 25.50 -11.11
N ILE A 5 9.17 25.45 -12.23
CA ILE A 5 8.46 24.25 -12.67
C ILE A 5 9.49 23.15 -12.96
N ARG A 6 9.56 22.15 -12.09
CA ARG A 6 10.43 21.00 -12.29
C ARG A 6 9.82 20.07 -13.33
N LYS A 7 10.61 19.60 -14.27
CA LYS A 7 10.17 18.61 -15.27
C LYS A 7 9.93 17.24 -14.63
N THR A 8 10.84 16.82 -13.73
CA THR A 8 10.68 15.60 -12.93
C THR A 8 9.76 15.84 -11.76
N LYS A 9 8.73 15.03 -11.62
CA LYS A 9 7.77 15.09 -10.52
C LYS A 9 8.18 14.14 -9.40
N ILE A 10 8.05 14.62 -8.16
CA ILE A 10 8.37 13.86 -6.96
C ILE A 10 7.07 13.32 -6.37
N VAL A 11 6.97 11.99 -6.31
CA VAL A 11 5.87 11.26 -5.68
C VAL A 11 6.34 10.76 -4.32
N CYS A 12 5.64 11.14 -3.25
CA CYS A 12 5.94 10.68 -1.90
C CYS A 12 4.79 9.81 -1.39
N THR A 13 5.12 8.63 -0.88
CA THR A 13 4.11 7.76 -0.24
C THR A 13 3.80 8.26 1.16
N MET A 14 2.53 8.48 1.43
CA MET A 14 2.04 8.88 2.75
C MET A 14 2.00 7.67 3.68
N GLY A 15 2.62 7.81 4.83
CA GLY A 15 2.69 6.76 5.84
C GLY A 15 2.75 7.35 7.26
N PRO A 16 2.53 6.54 8.30
CA PRO A 16 2.36 7.01 9.68
C PRO A 16 3.51 7.90 10.16
N ASN A 17 4.74 7.54 9.86
CA ASN A 17 5.92 8.32 10.26
C ASN A 17 5.92 9.78 9.78
N LEU A 18 5.28 10.07 8.64
CA LEU A 18 5.21 11.44 8.11
C LEU A 18 4.26 12.30 8.93
N PHE A 19 3.17 11.72 9.41
CA PHE A 19 2.15 12.41 10.20
C PHE A 19 2.61 12.55 11.65
N GLU A 20 3.13 11.49 12.26
CA GLU A 20 3.68 11.51 13.62
C GLU A 20 4.82 12.53 13.79
N LYS A 21 5.66 12.70 12.77
CA LYS A 21 6.78 13.63 12.78
C LYS A 21 6.46 14.99 12.13
N HIS A 22 5.22 15.26 11.77
CA HIS A 22 4.75 16.48 11.11
C HIS A 22 5.57 16.86 9.86
N LEU A 23 5.95 15.88 9.06
CA LEU A 23 6.83 16.06 7.89
C LEU A 23 6.08 16.39 6.60
N VAL A 24 4.76 16.33 6.55
CA VAL A 24 3.97 16.58 5.34
C VAL A 24 4.18 17.99 4.79
N ALA A 25 4.05 19.01 5.64
CA ALA A 25 4.28 20.41 5.23
C ALA A 25 5.73 20.67 4.79
N PRO A 26 6.77 20.21 5.50
CA PRO A 26 8.16 20.29 5.04
C PRO A 26 8.37 19.62 3.67
N LEU A 27 7.80 18.44 3.40
CA LEU A 27 7.92 17.76 2.11
C LEU A 27 7.27 18.54 0.98
N MET A 28 6.08 19.11 1.21
CA MET A 28 5.41 19.96 0.23
C MET A 28 6.28 21.18 -0.11
N LYS A 29 6.82 21.85 0.90
CA LYS A 29 7.72 23.00 0.71
C LYS A 29 9.03 22.63 0.01
N ALA A 30 9.55 21.42 0.26
CA ALA A 30 10.76 20.91 -0.39
C ALA A 30 10.53 20.52 -1.87
N GLY A 31 9.27 20.46 -2.31
CA GLY A 31 8.91 20.24 -3.72
C GLY A 31 8.24 18.90 -4.04
N MET A 32 7.58 18.30 -3.06
CA MET A 32 6.66 17.17 -3.33
C MET A 32 5.58 17.63 -4.30
N ASN A 33 5.32 16.82 -5.32
CA ASN A 33 4.31 17.09 -6.34
C ASN A 33 3.06 16.23 -6.18
N VAL A 34 3.24 15.00 -5.66
CA VAL A 34 2.15 14.03 -5.52
C VAL A 34 2.26 13.34 -4.16
N ALA A 35 1.18 13.37 -3.40
CA ALA A 35 0.99 12.56 -2.20
C ALA A 35 0.30 11.25 -2.58
N ARG A 36 1.01 10.11 -2.47
CA ARG A 36 0.52 8.77 -2.83
C ARG A 36 0.03 8.03 -1.58
N PHE A 37 -1.20 7.52 -1.63
CA PHE A 37 -1.82 6.69 -0.61
C PHE A 37 -1.85 5.24 -1.11
N ASN A 38 -1.07 4.37 -0.47
CA ASN A 38 -0.97 2.96 -0.86
C ASN A 38 -2.01 2.12 -0.10
N PHE A 39 -3.07 1.75 -0.79
CA PHE A 39 -4.19 0.97 -0.25
C PHE A 39 -3.89 -0.53 -0.05
N SER A 40 -2.67 -0.96 -0.35
CA SER A 40 -2.20 -2.30 0.04
C SER A 40 -1.94 -2.43 1.55
N HIS A 41 -1.87 -1.30 2.27
CA HIS A 41 -1.60 -1.22 3.70
C HIS A 41 -2.55 -0.24 4.38
N GLY A 42 -2.81 -0.46 5.67
CA GLY A 42 -3.68 0.41 6.46
C GLY A 42 -5.17 0.12 6.27
N THR A 43 -6.00 0.95 6.86
CA THR A 43 -7.47 0.90 6.78
C THR A 43 -8.00 2.12 6.03
N TYR A 44 -9.27 2.06 5.61
CA TYR A 44 -9.91 3.20 4.95
C TYR A 44 -9.96 4.44 5.86
N GLU A 45 -10.21 4.25 7.15
CA GLU A 45 -10.25 5.33 8.14
C GLU A 45 -8.89 6.01 8.29
N THR A 46 -7.81 5.21 8.33
CA THR A 46 -6.44 5.74 8.38
C THR A 46 -6.11 6.55 7.13
N HIS A 47 -6.47 6.04 5.95
CA HIS A 47 -6.23 6.74 4.70
C HIS A 47 -7.07 8.00 4.58
N GLN A 48 -8.31 7.98 5.04
CA GLN A 48 -9.17 9.18 5.06
C GLN A 48 -8.55 10.28 5.94
N HIS A 49 -8.11 9.93 7.14
CA HIS A 49 -7.44 10.86 8.03
C HIS A 49 -6.20 11.50 7.38
N TYR A 50 -5.34 10.68 6.77
CA TYR A 50 -4.14 11.19 6.09
C TYR A 50 -4.47 12.05 4.88
N TYR A 51 -5.48 11.69 4.12
CA TYR A 51 -5.96 12.47 2.98
C TYR A 51 -6.44 13.85 3.41
N ASP A 52 -7.29 13.92 4.44
CA ASP A 52 -7.84 15.17 4.96
C ASP A 52 -6.72 16.09 5.46
N GLU A 53 -5.75 15.54 6.18
CA GLU A 53 -4.58 16.27 6.67
C GLU A 53 -3.73 16.82 5.51
N VAL A 54 -3.46 16.00 4.47
CA VAL A 54 -2.73 16.44 3.27
C VAL A 54 -3.46 17.56 2.56
N CYS A 55 -4.78 17.43 2.38
CA CYS A 55 -5.61 18.46 1.74
C CYS A 55 -5.58 19.78 2.55
N ARG A 56 -5.77 19.70 3.86
CA ARG A 56 -5.70 20.85 4.75
C ARG A 56 -4.36 21.59 4.63
N ILE A 57 -3.24 20.86 4.74
CA ILE A 57 -1.90 21.45 4.66
C ILE A 57 -1.63 22.03 3.26
N ARG A 58 -2.03 21.34 2.21
CA ARG A 58 -1.90 21.83 0.83
C ARG A 58 -2.62 23.15 0.63
N ASP A 59 -3.85 23.25 1.12
CA ASP A 59 -4.69 24.43 0.96
C ASP A 59 -4.15 25.61 1.81
N GLU A 60 -3.68 25.35 3.03
CA GLU A 60 -3.00 26.34 3.87
C GLU A 60 -1.71 26.89 3.25
N LEU A 61 -0.95 26.04 2.55
CA LEU A 61 0.30 26.43 1.90
C LEU A 61 0.10 27.04 0.51
N GLY A 62 -1.09 26.88 -0.09
CA GLY A 62 -1.38 27.31 -1.46
C GLY A 62 -0.50 26.62 -2.51
N LEU A 63 -0.11 25.36 -2.27
CA LEU A 63 0.78 24.60 -3.14
C LEU A 63 0.02 23.62 -4.03
N PRO A 64 0.37 23.47 -5.33
CA PRO A 64 -0.30 22.55 -6.26
C PRO A 64 0.20 21.11 -6.07
N VAL A 65 -0.16 20.47 -4.97
CA VAL A 65 0.17 19.07 -4.69
C VAL A 65 -1.01 18.20 -5.04
N ALA A 66 -0.82 17.25 -5.96
CA ALA A 66 -1.84 16.26 -6.32
C ALA A 66 -1.92 15.13 -5.28
N THR A 67 -3.09 14.53 -5.17
CA THR A 67 -3.28 13.29 -4.40
C THR A 67 -3.43 12.11 -5.35
N MET A 68 -2.81 10.98 -5.02
CA MET A 68 -2.86 9.76 -5.81
C MET A 68 -3.28 8.59 -4.94
N LEU A 69 -4.40 7.97 -5.30
CA LEU A 69 -4.86 6.72 -4.72
C LEU A 69 -4.24 5.57 -5.51
N ASP A 70 -3.37 4.80 -4.85
CA ASP A 70 -2.82 3.58 -5.42
C ASP A 70 -3.62 2.40 -4.90
N THR A 71 -4.55 1.93 -5.73
CA THR A 71 -5.47 0.88 -5.37
C THR A 71 -4.77 -0.46 -5.31
N LYS A 72 -5.16 -1.26 -4.31
CA LYS A 72 -4.73 -2.64 -4.24
C LYS A 72 -5.27 -3.40 -5.45
N GLY A 73 -4.35 -3.93 -6.27
CA GLY A 73 -4.68 -4.88 -7.32
C GLY A 73 -5.10 -6.24 -6.75
N PRO A 74 -5.55 -7.17 -7.61
CA PRO A 74 -5.78 -8.55 -7.20
C PRO A 74 -4.42 -9.18 -6.83
N GLU A 75 -4.25 -9.48 -5.56
CA GLU A 75 -3.02 -10.05 -5.02
C GLU A 75 -3.33 -11.34 -4.26
N ILE A 76 -2.53 -12.38 -4.53
CA ILE A 76 -2.50 -13.57 -3.70
C ILE A 76 -1.55 -13.28 -2.54
N ARG A 77 -2.10 -13.23 -1.32
CA ARG A 77 -1.32 -13.01 -0.11
C ARG A 77 -1.63 -14.07 0.92
N VAL A 78 -0.62 -14.48 1.67
CA VAL A 78 -0.80 -15.29 2.87
C VAL A 78 -1.56 -14.50 3.94
N ARG A 79 -2.42 -15.19 4.67
CA ARG A 79 -3.12 -14.64 5.84
C ARG A 79 -2.24 -14.71 7.09
N SER A 80 -2.84 -14.50 8.24
CA SER A 80 -2.15 -14.44 9.53
C SER A 80 -1.56 -15.79 9.96
N PHE A 81 -0.46 -15.73 10.65
CA PHE A 81 0.16 -16.87 11.35
C PHE A 81 -0.09 -16.79 12.84
N LYS A 82 -0.18 -17.93 13.52
CA LYS A 82 -0.41 -18.05 15.00
C LYS A 82 0.46 -17.12 15.82
N ASN A 83 1.73 -16.94 15.43
CA ASN A 83 2.70 -16.11 16.12
C ASN A 83 3.15 -14.90 15.29
N GLY A 84 2.31 -14.46 14.34
CA GLY A 84 2.59 -13.35 13.44
C GLY A 84 3.64 -13.66 12.36
N ARG A 85 4.44 -14.71 12.54
CA ARG A 85 5.46 -15.15 11.58
C ARG A 85 5.79 -16.63 11.77
N VAL A 86 6.33 -17.24 10.71
CA VAL A 86 6.85 -18.60 10.72
C VAL A 86 8.22 -18.63 10.03
N THR A 87 9.08 -19.53 10.45
CA THR A 87 10.38 -19.78 9.79
C THR A 87 10.29 -21.09 9.03
N LEU A 88 10.45 -21.03 7.72
CA LEU A 88 10.47 -22.22 6.86
C LEU A 88 11.91 -22.65 6.58
N GLN A 89 12.12 -23.95 6.46
CA GLN A 89 13.41 -24.52 6.10
C GLN A 89 13.53 -24.69 4.58
N ASN A 90 14.74 -24.59 4.07
CA ASN A 90 14.98 -24.77 2.65
C ASN A 90 14.62 -26.21 2.22
N GLY A 91 13.77 -26.34 1.19
CA GLY A 91 13.27 -27.64 0.70
C GLY A 91 12.08 -28.20 1.47
N GLN A 92 11.57 -27.52 2.48
CA GLN A 92 10.35 -27.90 3.18
C GLN A 92 9.13 -27.78 2.28
N LEU A 93 8.23 -28.75 2.36
CA LEU A 93 6.90 -28.63 1.77
C LEU A 93 6.04 -27.68 2.60
N PHE A 94 5.39 -26.74 1.93
CA PHE A 94 4.51 -25.78 2.57
C PHE A 94 3.21 -25.63 1.76
N THR A 95 2.07 -25.76 2.43
CA THR A 95 0.77 -25.78 1.76
C THR A 95 0.10 -24.41 1.80
N LEU A 96 -0.26 -23.89 0.63
CA LEU A 96 -1.14 -22.73 0.50
C LEU A 96 -2.58 -23.26 0.32
N THR A 97 -3.49 -22.88 1.21
CA THR A 97 -4.88 -23.35 1.16
C THR A 97 -5.87 -22.21 1.04
N THR A 98 -7.02 -22.51 0.43
CA THR A 98 -8.16 -21.60 0.38
C THR A 98 -9.06 -21.71 1.61
N ASP A 99 -8.87 -22.75 2.43
CA ASP A 99 -9.59 -22.92 3.69
C ASP A 99 -9.19 -21.83 4.69
N GLU A 100 -10.12 -21.38 5.51
CA GLU A 100 -9.81 -20.42 6.57
C GLU A 100 -9.11 -21.13 7.74
N VAL A 101 -7.78 -21.09 7.72
CA VAL A 101 -6.95 -21.63 8.80
C VAL A 101 -5.94 -20.58 9.25
N GLU A 102 -5.66 -20.59 10.53
CA GLU A 102 -4.54 -19.82 11.05
C GLU A 102 -3.24 -20.51 10.66
N GLY A 103 -2.32 -19.76 10.03
CA GLY A 103 -1.09 -20.31 9.47
C GLY A 103 -0.12 -20.83 10.53
N ASP A 104 0.57 -21.89 10.17
CA ASP A 104 1.65 -22.53 10.97
C ASP A 104 2.84 -22.90 10.08
N GLU A 105 3.68 -23.85 10.49
CA GLU A 105 4.88 -24.28 9.76
C GLU A 105 4.57 -25.19 8.57
N GLU A 106 3.35 -25.71 8.46
CA GLU A 106 2.95 -26.65 7.41
C GLU A 106 2.04 -26.01 6.35
N ARG A 107 1.19 -25.06 6.76
CA ARG A 107 0.19 -24.48 5.87
C ARG A 107 -0.24 -23.07 6.28
N VAL A 108 -0.80 -22.34 5.33
CA VAL A 108 -1.43 -21.04 5.57
C VAL A 108 -2.56 -20.76 4.58
N SER A 109 -3.60 -20.09 5.05
CA SER A 109 -4.65 -19.56 4.15
C SER A 109 -4.11 -18.45 3.26
N ILE A 110 -4.60 -18.41 2.02
CA ILE A 110 -4.33 -17.29 1.09
C ILE A 110 -5.59 -16.47 0.84
N THR A 111 -5.37 -15.21 0.44
CA THR A 111 -6.42 -14.33 -0.06
C THR A 111 -6.62 -14.55 -1.56
N CYS A 112 -7.75 -14.05 -2.09
CA CYS A 112 -8.03 -14.00 -3.52
C CYS A 112 -8.26 -15.35 -4.21
N LEU A 113 -9.38 -15.99 -3.88
CA LEU A 113 -9.86 -17.23 -4.51
C LEU A 113 -10.13 -17.12 -6.02
N LEU A 114 -10.31 -15.89 -6.54
CA LEU A 114 -10.59 -15.65 -7.96
C LEU A 114 -9.39 -15.93 -8.88
N TYR A 115 -8.18 -16.03 -8.32
CA TYR A 115 -6.95 -16.33 -9.08
C TYR A 115 -6.65 -17.82 -9.22
N THR A 116 -7.48 -18.69 -8.66
CA THR A 116 -7.45 -20.12 -8.97
C THR A 116 -8.13 -20.45 -10.30
N SER A 117 -8.72 -19.45 -10.96
CA SER A 117 -9.20 -19.59 -12.34
C SER A 117 -8.02 -19.75 -13.30
N PRO A 118 -8.17 -20.56 -14.35
CA PRO A 118 -7.13 -20.73 -15.35
C PRO A 118 -6.70 -19.37 -15.91
N SER A 119 -5.40 -19.23 -16.17
CA SER A 119 -4.81 -18.03 -16.78
C SER A 119 -5.55 -17.63 -18.06
N PRO A 120 -5.67 -16.35 -18.41
CA PRO A 120 -6.18 -15.94 -19.71
C PRO A 120 -5.50 -16.66 -20.90
N ARG A 121 -4.28 -17.17 -20.72
CA ARG A 121 -3.59 -18.00 -21.70
C ARG A 121 -4.22 -19.38 -21.87
N ASP A 122 -4.89 -19.89 -20.84
CA ASP A 122 -5.53 -21.21 -20.87
C ASP A 122 -6.86 -21.18 -21.65
N TYR A 123 -7.41 -19.99 -21.89
CA TYR A 123 -8.58 -19.78 -22.74
C TYR A 123 -8.23 -19.57 -24.22
N ALA A 124 -6.95 -19.42 -24.55
CA ALA A 124 -6.49 -19.21 -25.92
C ALA A 124 -6.11 -20.51 -26.67
N ALA A 125 -6.34 -21.64 -26.06
CA ALA A 125 -6.04 -22.96 -26.66
C ALA A 125 -7.27 -23.61 -27.30
#